data_20c49e752fa9e2f0476ba10e9c698f82
#
_entry.id   20c49e752fa9e2f0476ba10e9c698f82
#
_cell.length_a   1.000
_cell.length_b   1.000
_cell.length_c   1.000
_cell.angle_alpha   90.00
_cell.angle_beta   90.00
_cell.angle_gamma   90.00
#
_symmetry.space_group_name_H-M   'P 1'
#
loop_
_entity.id
_entity.type
_entity.pdbx_description
1 polymer ?
#
loop_
_entity_poly.entity_id
_entity_poly.type
_entity_poly.pdbx_seq_one_letter_code
_entity_poly.pdbx_strand_id
1 'polypeptide(L)'
;MNLSELKQKPIDELLKMTAAAGLDNLARSRKQDIIFALLKKHAKGGDDIYGDGVLEILPDGFGFLRSAGASYLAGPDDIYVSPSQIRRFSLRTGDMLSGKIRPPKESERYFALLKVEEINYETPDAAKSKILFENLTAE
;
A
#
# COMPACT_ATOMS: atom_id res chain seq x y z
N MET A 1 9.79 6.76 1.29
CA MET A 1 8.55 7.42 1.78
C MET A 1 7.45 6.38 1.86
N ASN A 2 6.68 6.37 2.90
CA ASN A 2 5.70 5.32 3.18
C ASN A 2 4.31 5.94 3.37
N LEU A 3 3.32 5.43 2.63
CA LEU A 3 1.94 5.94 2.67
C LEU A 3 1.35 5.89 4.09
N SER A 4 1.54 4.79 4.80
CA SER A 4 0.98 4.63 6.15
C SER A 4 1.59 5.62 7.14
N GLU A 5 2.89 5.88 7.04
CA GLU A 5 3.55 6.89 7.87
C GLU A 5 3.02 8.28 7.60
N LEU A 6 2.78 8.62 6.34
CA LEU A 6 2.23 9.93 5.98
C LEU A 6 0.82 10.12 6.53
N LYS A 7 0.01 9.06 6.55
CA LYS A 7 -1.34 9.12 7.14
C LYS A 7 -1.33 9.47 8.62
N GLN A 8 -0.28 9.11 9.33
CA GLN A 8 -0.17 9.35 10.77
C GLN A 8 0.34 10.74 11.11
N LYS A 9 0.88 11.46 10.14
CA LYS A 9 1.41 12.80 10.37
C LYS A 9 0.30 13.85 10.44
N PRO A 10 0.44 14.87 11.30
CA PRO A 10 -0.48 16.00 11.30
C PRO A 10 -0.41 16.74 9.97
N ILE A 11 -1.51 17.40 9.59
CA ILE A 11 -1.58 18.12 8.33
C ILE A 11 -0.52 19.23 8.25
N ASP A 12 -0.19 19.86 9.37
CA ASP A 12 0.84 20.92 9.42
C ASP A 12 2.22 20.39 8.99
N GLU A 13 2.58 19.18 9.42
CA GLU A 13 3.83 18.55 9.01
C GLU A 13 3.82 18.20 7.52
N LEU A 14 2.69 17.70 7.02
CA LEU A 14 2.54 17.38 5.61
C LEU A 14 2.68 18.62 4.73
N LEU A 15 2.11 19.74 5.14
CA LEU A 15 2.24 21.00 4.41
C LEU A 15 3.68 21.51 4.39
N LYS A 16 4.42 21.33 5.48
CA LYS A 16 5.85 21.64 5.49
C LYS A 16 6.62 20.78 4.50
N MET A 17 6.28 19.51 4.41
CA MET A 17 6.90 18.59 3.45
C MET A 17 6.60 19.00 2.01
N THR A 18 5.37 19.44 1.71
CA THR A 18 5.00 19.90 0.37
C THR A 18 5.76 21.16 0.00
N ALA A 19 5.92 22.09 0.93
CA ALA A 19 6.71 23.30 0.69
C ALA A 19 8.17 22.95 0.39
N ALA A 20 8.76 22.04 1.15
CA ALA A 20 10.14 21.59 0.94
C ALA A 20 10.31 20.87 -0.40
N ALA A 21 9.25 20.20 -0.89
CA ALA A 21 9.27 19.49 -2.16
C ALA A 21 8.94 20.38 -3.36
N GLY A 22 8.69 21.67 -3.14
CA GLY A 22 8.34 22.60 -4.21
C GLY A 22 6.91 22.47 -4.71
N LEU A 23 6.04 21.87 -3.92
CA LEU A 23 4.62 21.73 -4.25
C LEU A 23 3.82 22.88 -3.66
N ASP A 24 3.18 23.67 -4.52
CA ASP A 24 2.42 24.85 -4.12
C ASP A 24 0.92 24.59 -4.12
N ASN A 25 0.17 25.49 -3.46
CA ASN A 25 -1.30 25.53 -3.52
C ASN A 25 -2.00 24.34 -2.91
N LEU A 26 -1.37 23.65 -1.95
CA LEU A 26 -1.97 22.49 -1.29
C LEU A 26 -2.55 22.79 0.09
N ALA A 27 -2.44 24.04 0.57
CA ALA A 27 -2.89 24.41 1.93
C ALA A 27 -4.39 24.16 2.17
N ARG A 28 -5.20 24.21 1.11
CA ARG A 28 -6.65 23.98 1.19
C ARG A 28 -7.07 22.61 0.70
N SER A 29 -6.11 21.77 0.33
CA SER A 29 -6.39 20.44 -0.16
C SER A 29 -6.70 19.48 1.00
N ARG A 30 -7.39 18.39 0.69
CA ARG A 30 -7.64 17.35 1.67
C ARG A 30 -6.32 16.67 2.02
N LYS A 31 -6.21 16.17 3.25
CA LYS A 31 -5.02 15.46 3.71
C LYS A 31 -4.59 14.36 2.74
N GLN A 32 -5.55 13.59 2.24
CA GLN A 32 -5.34 12.54 1.27
C GLN A 32 -4.70 13.04 -0.02
N ASP A 33 -5.17 14.18 -0.54
CA ASP A 33 -4.63 14.76 -1.78
C ASP A 33 -3.20 15.26 -1.56
N ILE A 34 -2.90 15.78 -0.38
CA ILE A 34 -1.56 16.20 0.01
C ILE A 34 -0.62 14.99 0.05
N ILE A 35 -1.03 13.90 0.67
CA ILE A 35 -0.26 12.66 0.75
C ILE A 35 0.02 12.12 -0.65
N PHE A 36 -0.99 12.09 -1.51
CA PHE A 36 -0.84 11.58 -2.88
C PHE A 36 0.12 12.45 -3.69
N ALA A 37 0.03 13.77 -3.53
CA ALA A 37 0.95 14.68 -4.22
C ALA A 37 2.41 14.45 -3.79
N LEU A 38 2.64 14.26 -2.50
CA LEU A 38 3.98 13.96 -1.98
C LEU A 38 4.52 12.65 -2.55
N LEU A 39 3.71 11.59 -2.54
CA LEU A 39 4.13 10.29 -3.06
C LEU A 39 4.41 10.34 -4.56
N LYS A 40 3.56 11.02 -5.33
CA LYS A 40 3.77 11.17 -6.77
C LYS A 40 5.05 11.94 -7.07
N LYS A 41 5.32 13.01 -6.34
CA LYS A 41 6.54 13.79 -6.51
C LYS A 41 7.78 12.95 -6.21
N HIS A 42 7.73 12.18 -5.13
CA HIS A 42 8.83 11.32 -4.71
C HIS A 42 9.11 10.25 -5.77
N ALA A 43 8.07 9.60 -6.28
CA ALA A 43 8.19 8.59 -7.31
C ALA A 43 8.75 9.15 -8.63
N LYS A 44 8.34 10.37 -9.01
CA LYS A 44 8.88 11.03 -10.21
C LYS A 44 10.37 11.32 -10.10
N GLY A 45 10.86 11.52 -8.90
CA GLY A 45 12.28 11.72 -8.65
C GLY A 45 13.11 10.44 -8.71
N GLY A 46 12.49 9.29 -8.97
CA GLY A 46 13.19 8.01 -9.06
C GLY A 46 13.30 7.28 -7.73
N ASP A 47 12.73 7.82 -6.67
CA ASP A 47 12.75 7.19 -5.35
C ASP A 47 11.60 6.19 -5.20
N ASP A 48 11.86 5.11 -4.47
CA ASP A 48 10.83 4.12 -4.18
C ASP A 48 9.85 4.66 -3.15
N ILE A 49 8.58 4.30 -3.33
CA ILE A 49 7.55 4.59 -2.34
C ILE A 49 6.96 3.29 -1.85
N TYR A 50 6.50 3.28 -0.60
CA TYR A 50 6.06 2.07 0.09
C TYR A 50 4.67 2.24 0.67
N GLY A 51 3.98 1.12 0.83
CA GLY A 51 2.70 1.07 1.48
C GLY A 51 2.49 -0.25 2.17
N ASP A 52 1.52 -0.29 3.06
CA ASP A 52 1.12 -1.50 3.75
C ASP A 52 -0.38 -1.47 4.05
N GLY A 53 -0.91 -2.60 4.46
CA GLY A 53 -2.30 -2.72 4.83
C GLY A 53 -2.73 -4.17 4.90
N VAL A 54 -4.01 -4.34 5.23
CA VAL A 54 -4.63 -5.65 5.35
C VAL A 54 -5.36 -5.97 4.03
N LEU A 55 -5.07 -7.14 3.47
CA LEU A 55 -5.61 -7.55 2.18
C LEU A 55 -7.08 -7.94 2.28
N GLU A 56 -7.89 -7.39 1.38
CA GLU A 56 -9.23 -7.86 1.11
C GLU A 56 -9.29 -8.30 -0.35
N ILE A 57 -9.56 -9.58 -0.59
CA ILE A 57 -9.70 -10.12 -1.94
C ILE A 57 -11.16 -10.00 -2.36
N LEU A 58 -11.39 -9.41 -3.54
CA LEU A 58 -12.72 -9.22 -4.08
C LEU A 58 -13.13 -10.40 -4.95
N PRO A 59 -14.44 -10.58 -5.21
CA PRO A 59 -14.94 -11.72 -6.01
C PRO A 59 -14.31 -11.84 -7.40
N ASP A 60 -13.85 -10.73 -7.97
CA ASP A 60 -13.21 -10.72 -9.29
C ASP A 60 -11.77 -11.25 -9.28
N GLY A 61 -11.23 -11.57 -8.11
CA GLY A 61 -9.91 -12.18 -7.99
C GLY A 61 -8.76 -11.22 -7.72
N PHE A 62 -9.00 -9.91 -7.78
CA PHE A 62 -8.01 -8.91 -7.35
C PHE A 62 -8.30 -8.48 -5.92
N GLY A 63 -7.39 -7.71 -5.32
CA GLY A 63 -7.57 -7.27 -3.96
C GLY A 63 -7.13 -5.84 -3.72
N PHE A 64 -7.41 -5.36 -2.52
CA PHE A 64 -6.95 -4.06 -2.03
C PHE A 64 -6.36 -4.20 -0.65
N LEU A 65 -5.33 -3.40 -0.38
CA LEU A 65 -4.81 -3.24 0.97
C LEU A 65 -5.58 -2.12 1.65
N ARG A 66 -6.29 -2.46 2.71
CA ARG A 66 -7.06 -1.53 3.52
C ARG A 66 -6.22 -1.04 4.68
N SER A 67 -6.44 0.20 5.09
CA SER A 67 -5.76 0.76 6.24
C SER A 67 -6.24 0.07 7.53
N ALA A 68 -5.31 -0.46 8.31
CA ALA A 68 -5.63 -1.23 9.51
C ALA A 68 -6.35 -0.41 10.58
N GLY A 69 -6.15 0.91 10.61
CA GLY A 69 -6.74 1.78 11.63
C GLY A 69 -8.14 2.30 11.32
N ALA A 70 -8.70 2.01 10.14
CA ALA A 70 -9.93 2.63 9.66
C ALA A 70 -11.09 1.64 9.51
N SER A 71 -11.19 0.67 10.40
CA SER A 71 -12.25 -0.37 10.38
C SER A 71 -12.29 -1.14 9.04
N TYR A 72 -11.20 -1.16 8.32
CA TYR A 72 -11.04 -1.85 7.03
C TYR A 72 -12.05 -1.44 5.97
N LEU A 73 -12.63 -0.25 6.08
CA LEU A 73 -13.58 0.26 5.10
C LEU A 73 -12.84 0.67 3.82
N ALA A 74 -13.51 0.47 2.69
CA ALA A 74 -12.99 0.90 1.40
C ALA A 74 -12.73 2.40 1.41
N GLY A 75 -11.58 2.81 0.89
CA GLY A 75 -11.19 4.20 0.84
C GLY A 75 -10.36 4.52 -0.40
N PRO A 76 -10.23 5.81 -0.74
CA PRO A 76 -9.49 6.22 -1.92
C PRO A 76 -7.97 6.01 -1.81
N ASP A 77 -7.48 5.76 -0.61
CA ASP A 77 -6.07 5.47 -0.35
C ASP A 77 -5.75 3.97 -0.29
N ASP A 78 -6.70 3.13 -0.71
CA ASP A 78 -6.48 1.70 -0.81
C ASP A 78 -5.44 1.40 -1.90
N ILE A 79 -4.69 0.33 -1.71
CA ILE A 79 -3.63 -0.08 -2.63
C ILE A 79 -4.09 -1.32 -3.40
N TYR A 80 -4.09 -1.24 -4.72
CA TYR A 80 -4.50 -2.35 -5.58
C TYR A 80 -3.47 -3.48 -5.55
N VAL A 81 -3.96 -4.71 -5.46
CA VAL A 81 -3.13 -5.94 -5.52
C VAL A 81 -3.67 -6.80 -6.66
N SER A 82 -2.79 -7.15 -7.60
CA SER A 82 -3.19 -7.89 -8.80
C SER A 82 -3.51 -9.36 -8.51
N PRO A 83 -4.38 -9.99 -9.34
CA PRO A 83 -4.65 -11.43 -9.19
C PRO A 83 -3.40 -12.29 -9.30
N SER A 84 -2.44 -11.90 -10.15
CA SER A 84 -1.21 -12.68 -10.31
C SER A 84 -0.36 -12.68 -9.04
N GLN A 85 -0.32 -11.57 -8.32
CA GLN A 85 0.38 -11.49 -7.04
C GLN A 85 -0.31 -12.35 -5.97
N ILE A 86 -1.63 -12.29 -5.94
CA ILE A 86 -2.42 -13.10 -5.00
C ILE A 86 -2.15 -14.59 -5.22
N ARG A 87 -2.15 -15.03 -6.46
CA ARG A 87 -1.86 -16.43 -6.77
C ARG A 87 -0.41 -16.81 -6.50
N ARG A 88 0.52 -15.95 -6.89
CA ARG A 88 1.95 -16.22 -6.75
C ARG A 88 2.37 -16.46 -5.30
N PHE A 89 1.83 -15.69 -4.38
CA PHE A 89 2.19 -15.75 -2.96
C PHE A 89 1.14 -16.45 -2.11
N SER A 90 0.11 -17.03 -2.72
CA SER A 90 -1.00 -17.69 -2.01
C SER A 90 -1.63 -16.80 -0.96
N LEU A 91 -1.89 -15.56 -1.32
CA LEU A 91 -2.41 -14.56 -0.41
C LEU A 91 -3.88 -14.80 -0.07
N ARG A 92 -4.26 -14.39 1.12
CA ARG A 92 -5.63 -14.54 1.63
C ARG A 92 -6.14 -13.23 2.20
N THR A 93 -7.45 -13.07 2.20
CA THR A 93 -8.09 -11.96 2.91
C THR A 93 -7.68 -12.01 4.38
N GLY A 94 -7.25 -10.87 4.90
CA GLY A 94 -6.76 -10.76 6.27
C GLY A 94 -5.25 -10.75 6.40
N ASP A 95 -4.52 -11.11 5.34
CA ASP A 95 -3.06 -11.03 5.37
C ASP A 95 -2.59 -9.58 5.43
N MET A 96 -1.60 -9.33 6.27
CA MET A 96 -0.94 -8.02 6.35
C MET A 96 0.21 -8.00 5.35
N LEU A 97 0.12 -7.12 4.36
CA LEU A 97 1.14 -7.00 3.32
C LEU A 97 1.84 -5.66 3.40
N SER A 98 3.13 -5.66 3.08
CA SER A 98 3.88 -4.43 2.86
C SER A 98 4.79 -4.57 1.65
N GLY A 99 5.08 -3.46 0.99
CA GLY A 99 5.97 -3.49 -0.14
C GLY A 99 6.02 -2.18 -0.90
N LYS A 100 6.68 -2.25 -2.06
CA LYS A 100 6.78 -1.10 -2.95
C LYS A 100 5.47 -0.89 -3.68
N ILE A 101 5.08 0.38 -3.80
CA ILE A 101 3.88 0.78 -4.53
C ILE A 101 4.26 1.75 -5.64
N ARG A 102 3.35 1.95 -6.59
CA ARG A 102 3.50 2.95 -7.63
C ARG A 102 2.26 3.85 -7.67
N PRO A 103 2.42 5.09 -8.13
CA PRO A 103 1.29 6.00 -8.31
C PRO A 103 0.33 5.48 -9.40
N PRO A 104 -0.93 5.89 -9.35
CA PRO A 104 -1.88 5.53 -10.40
C PRO A 104 -1.49 6.16 -11.74
N LYS A 105 -1.72 5.42 -12.82
CA LYS A 105 -1.60 5.93 -14.18
C LYS A 105 -2.84 6.74 -14.53
N GLU A 106 -2.85 7.40 -15.70
CA GLU A 106 -3.95 8.28 -16.10
C GLU A 106 -5.34 7.62 -16.02
N SER A 107 -5.43 6.34 -16.36
CA SER A 107 -6.68 5.59 -16.32
C SER A 107 -6.99 4.93 -15.00
N GLU A 108 -6.11 5.07 -14.02
CA GLU A 108 -6.20 4.38 -12.73
C GLU A 108 -6.56 5.35 -11.62
N ARG A 109 -7.19 4.84 -10.56
CA ARG A 109 -7.58 5.64 -9.40
C ARG A 109 -6.75 5.35 -8.16
N TYR A 110 -6.09 4.20 -8.12
CA TYR A 110 -5.44 3.71 -6.90
C TYR A 110 -3.95 3.52 -7.11
N PHE A 111 -3.20 3.68 -6.04
CA PHE A 111 -1.83 3.19 -6.00
C PHE A 111 -1.87 1.68 -6.18
N ALA A 112 -0.82 1.11 -6.76
CA ALA A 112 -0.74 -0.31 -7.01
C ALA A 112 0.50 -0.91 -6.36
N LEU A 113 0.35 -2.10 -5.78
CA LEU A 113 1.47 -2.84 -5.21
C LEU A 113 2.36 -3.37 -6.33
N LEU A 114 3.63 -2.95 -6.35
CA LEU A 114 4.61 -3.41 -7.34
C LEU A 114 5.32 -4.67 -6.88
N LYS A 115 5.73 -4.71 -5.62
CA LYS A 115 6.53 -5.81 -5.10
C LYS A 115 6.13 -6.06 -3.65
N VAL A 116 5.75 -7.30 -3.37
CA VAL A 116 5.46 -7.74 -2.00
C VAL A 116 6.80 -7.96 -1.29
N GLU A 117 7.05 -7.20 -0.23
CA GLU A 117 8.27 -7.33 0.56
C GLU A 117 8.07 -8.14 1.83
N GLU A 118 6.91 -7.99 2.48
CA GLU A 118 6.58 -8.75 3.68
C GLU A 118 5.13 -9.19 3.65
N ILE A 119 4.90 -10.40 4.19
CA ILE A 119 3.57 -10.97 4.39
C ILE A 119 3.50 -11.35 5.87
N ASN A 120 2.57 -10.72 6.62
CA ASN A 120 2.44 -10.93 8.07
C ASN A 120 3.78 -10.74 8.80
N TYR A 121 4.55 -9.70 8.39
CA TYR A 121 5.85 -9.32 8.95
C TYR A 121 6.99 -10.30 8.64
N GLU A 122 6.77 -11.23 7.71
CA GLU A 122 7.80 -12.16 7.23
C GLU A 122 8.09 -11.92 5.76
N THR A 123 9.29 -12.26 5.30
CA THR A 123 9.58 -12.21 3.86
C THR A 123 8.72 -13.22 3.11
N PRO A 124 8.45 -13.01 1.81
CA PRO A 124 7.64 -13.95 1.03
C PRO A 124 8.18 -15.38 1.06
N ASP A 125 9.49 -15.55 1.03
CA ASP A 125 10.11 -16.87 1.07
C ASP A 125 9.87 -17.56 2.41
N ALA A 126 9.99 -16.84 3.52
CA ALA A 126 9.73 -17.38 4.85
C ALA A 126 8.25 -17.74 5.02
N ALA A 127 7.35 -16.89 4.54
CA ALA A 127 5.91 -17.15 4.60
C ALA A 127 5.53 -18.38 3.78
N LYS A 128 6.13 -18.55 2.61
CA LYS A 128 5.89 -19.72 1.75
C LYS A 128 6.36 -21.00 2.40
N SER A 129 7.54 -21.00 3.02
CA SER A 129 8.07 -22.15 3.73
C SER A 129 7.18 -22.55 4.91
N LYS A 130 6.66 -21.57 5.63
CA LYS A 130 5.75 -21.78 6.75
C LYS A 130 4.44 -22.45 6.28
N ILE A 131 3.86 -21.98 5.18
CA ILE A 131 2.65 -22.56 4.61
C ILE A 131 2.87 -24.01 4.22
N LEU A 132 3.98 -24.33 3.58
CA LEU A 132 4.33 -25.70 3.20
C LEU A 132 4.48 -26.60 4.42
N PHE A 133 5.11 -26.11 5.46
CA PHE A 133 5.27 -26.84 6.71
C PHE A 133 3.92 -27.11 7.38
N GLU A 134 3.05 -26.12 7.42
CA GLU A 134 1.69 -26.28 7.98
C GLU A 134 0.89 -27.32 7.18
N ASN A 135 1.00 -27.34 5.86
CA ASN A 135 0.33 -28.33 5.02
C ASN A 135 0.82 -29.74 5.31
N LEU A 136 2.11 -29.91 5.60
CA LEU A 136 2.67 -31.22 5.95
C LEU A 136 2.20 -31.70 7.31
N THR A 137 1.84 -30.82 8.21
CA THR A 137 1.39 -31.16 9.55
C THR A 137 -0.12 -31.27 9.69
N ALA A 138 -0.86 -30.87 8.68
CA ALA A 138 -2.33 -30.83 8.71
C ALA A 138 -3.00 -32.18 8.53
N GLU A 139 -2.24 -33.24 8.33
CA GLU A 139 -2.76 -34.59 8.24
C GLU A 139 -3.04 -35.17 9.63
#